data_fd2fc41439191f695baf0693366a2b32
#
_entry.id   fd2fc41439191f695baf0693366a2b32
#
_cell.length_a   1.000
_cell.length_b   1.000
_cell.length_c   1.000
_cell.angle_alpha   90.00
_cell.angle_beta   90.00
_cell.angle_gamma   90.00
#
_symmetry.space_group_name_H-M   'P 1'
#
loop_
_entity.id
_entity.type
_entity.pdbx_description
1 polymer ?
#
loop_
_entity_poly.entity_id
_entity_poly.type
_entity_poly.pdbx_seq_one_letter_code
_entity_poly.pdbx_strand_id
1 'polypeptide(L)'
;LKSLTLYFEDGLYWNCAGAPADADMFCVTGTPCAHSVEGYASCNTYSGKTDAYFPEYSDGTQCLGYASLLSDLLFGTEAPVTIHYDFDRVRVGDHIRLIDLEHSVLVTETGTQADGSRYVRVTEVNADYESCKIAWGRTITEDELYGTAEILTRYGD
;
A
#
# COMPACT_ATOMS: atom_id res chain seq x y z
N LEU A 1 0.14 -4.25 13.23
CA LEU A 1 1.21 -3.68 12.38
C LEU A 1 2.59 -4.23 12.69
N LYS A 2 2.91 -4.48 13.97
CA LYS A 2 4.25 -4.93 14.35
C LYS A 2 4.65 -6.24 13.67
N SER A 3 3.75 -7.20 13.61
CA SER A 3 4.03 -8.48 12.92
C SER A 3 4.15 -8.29 11.41
N LEU A 4 3.43 -7.34 10.83
CA LEU A 4 3.54 -7.03 9.41
C LEU A 4 4.89 -6.39 9.08
N THR A 5 5.43 -5.55 9.98
CA THR A 5 6.76 -4.97 9.82
C THR A 5 7.86 -6.05 9.77
N LEU A 6 7.68 -7.10 10.56
CA LEU A 6 8.63 -8.22 10.58
C LEU A 6 8.53 -9.09 9.33
N TYR A 7 7.33 -9.27 8.80
CA TYR A 7 7.10 -10.11 7.61
C TYR A 7 7.44 -9.36 6.31
N PHE A 8 6.94 -8.13 6.18
CA PHE A 8 7.18 -7.28 5.00
C PHE A 8 8.30 -6.30 5.32
N GLU A 9 9.51 -6.82 5.41
CA GLU A 9 10.66 -6.10 5.91
C GLU A 9 11.07 -4.96 4.98
N ASP A 10 11.35 -3.79 5.57
CA ASP A 10 11.84 -2.63 4.85
C ASP A 10 13.10 -2.96 4.05
N GLY A 11 13.14 -2.55 2.80
CA GLY A 11 14.27 -2.79 1.92
C GLY A 11 14.24 -4.10 1.14
N LEU A 12 13.35 -5.03 1.49
CA LEU A 12 13.14 -6.24 0.70
C LEU A 12 12.10 -5.99 -0.39
N TYR A 13 11.77 -7.03 -1.15
CA TYR A 13 10.94 -6.89 -2.34
C TYR A 13 9.73 -7.81 -2.28
N TRP A 14 8.57 -7.26 -2.66
CA TRP A 14 7.31 -8.01 -2.66
C TRP A 14 7.15 -8.76 -3.97
N ASN A 15 7.88 -9.85 -4.09
CA ASN A 15 7.84 -10.73 -5.24
C ASN A 15 8.21 -12.16 -4.83
N CYS A 16 8.00 -13.11 -5.74
CA CYS A 16 8.36 -14.51 -5.54
C CYS A 16 9.55 -14.92 -6.40
N ALA A 17 10.48 -14.00 -6.66
CA ALA A 17 11.64 -14.26 -7.50
C ALA A 17 12.45 -15.45 -6.97
N GLY A 18 12.69 -16.43 -7.83
CA GLY A 18 13.41 -17.64 -7.46
C GLY A 18 12.62 -18.65 -6.65
N ALA A 19 11.35 -18.36 -6.35
CA ALA A 19 10.48 -19.28 -5.63
C ALA A 19 9.82 -20.28 -6.61
N PRO A 20 9.29 -21.42 -6.10
CA PRO A 20 8.54 -22.36 -6.92
C PRO A 20 7.32 -21.69 -7.58
N ALA A 21 6.89 -22.23 -8.72
CA ALA A 21 5.78 -21.67 -9.50
C ALA A 21 4.44 -21.65 -8.73
N ASP A 22 4.30 -22.48 -7.71
CA ASP A 22 3.13 -22.56 -6.84
C ASP A 22 3.31 -21.76 -5.53
N ALA A 23 4.38 -20.97 -5.44
CA ALA A 23 4.60 -20.15 -4.26
C ALA A 23 3.50 -19.09 -4.13
N ASP A 24 3.20 -18.78 -2.89
CA ASP A 24 2.12 -17.92 -2.52
C ASP A 24 2.45 -16.46 -2.86
N MET A 25 1.39 -15.67 -3.13
CA MET A 25 1.49 -14.24 -3.45
C MET A 25 2.00 -13.38 -2.29
N PHE A 26 2.26 -13.99 -1.14
CA PHE A 26 2.80 -13.31 0.03
C PHE A 26 4.34 -13.33 0.08
N CYS A 27 5.01 -13.87 -0.92
CA CYS A 27 6.47 -13.97 -0.94
C CYS A 27 7.13 -12.61 -0.78
N VAL A 28 8.20 -12.59 0.01
CA VAL A 28 9.11 -11.44 0.14
C VAL A 28 10.52 -11.96 -0.07
N THR A 29 11.27 -11.34 -0.97
CA THR A 29 12.62 -11.79 -1.32
C THR A 29 13.62 -10.65 -1.26
N GLY A 30 14.91 -11.00 -1.32
CA GLY A 30 15.99 -10.03 -1.47
C GLY A 30 16.31 -9.66 -2.91
N THR A 31 15.55 -10.16 -3.89
CA THR A 31 15.81 -9.96 -5.31
C THR A 31 14.88 -8.89 -5.86
N PRO A 32 15.40 -7.76 -6.39
CA PRO A 32 14.56 -6.71 -6.95
C PRO A 32 13.83 -7.17 -8.20
N CYS A 33 12.65 -6.62 -8.42
CA CYS A 33 11.96 -6.72 -9.71
C CYS A 33 12.76 -5.91 -10.75
N ALA A 34 12.65 -6.33 -12.01
CA ALA A 34 13.31 -5.64 -13.12
C ALA A 34 12.25 -5.09 -14.08
N HIS A 35 11.56 -4.02 -13.67
CA HIS A 35 10.45 -3.44 -14.41
C HIS A 35 10.86 -2.95 -15.81
N SER A 36 12.09 -2.50 -15.96
CA SER A 36 12.61 -2.06 -17.25
C SER A 36 12.75 -3.21 -18.28
N VAL A 37 12.85 -4.44 -17.80
CA VAL A 37 13.03 -5.64 -18.64
C VAL A 37 11.79 -6.53 -18.62
N GLU A 38 11.26 -6.79 -17.44
CA GLU A 38 10.16 -7.75 -17.21
C GLU A 38 8.80 -7.09 -17.13
N GLY A 39 8.75 -5.75 -17.10
CA GLY A 39 7.54 -5.02 -16.89
C GLY A 39 7.02 -5.19 -15.46
N TYR A 40 5.79 -4.77 -15.22
CA TYR A 40 5.21 -4.79 -13.88
C TYR A 40 4.72 -6.16 -13.44
N ALA A 41 4.75 -7.14 -14.33
CA ALA A 41 4.29 -8.50 -14.02
C ALA A 41 5.21 -9.24 -13.04
N SER A 42 6.42 -8.72 -12.78
CA SER A 42 7.36 -9.34 -11.85
C SER A 42 7.02 -9.12 -10.38
N CYS A 43 6.16 -8.13 -10.07
CA CYS A 43 5.68 -7.94 -8.71
C CYS A 43 4.59 -8.95 -8.37
N ASN A 44 4.40 -9.19 -7.07
CA ASN A 44 3.26 -9.97 -6.60
C ASN A 44 1.95 -9.24 -6.90
N THR A 45 0.87 -9.99 -6.90
CA THR A 45 -0.48 -9.49 -7.06
C THR A 45 -1.33 -9.94 -5.89
N TYR A 46 -2.33 -9.14 -5.54
CA TYR A 46 -3.32 -9.52 -4.54
C TYR A 46 -4.63 -8.80 -4.86
N SER A 47 -5.71 -9.56 -4.97
CA SER A 47 -7.06 -9.01 -5.17
C SER A 47 -7.83 -9.13 -3.87
N GLY A 48 -8.06 -7.99 -3.21
CA GLY A 48 -8.75 -7.92 -1.92
C GLY A 48 -9.90 -6.93 -1.95
N LYS A 49 -10.15 -6.29 -0.81
CA LYS A 49 -11.30 -5.40 -0.68
C LYS A 49 -11.06 -4.02 -1.29
N THR A 50 -9.90 -3.42 -1.05
CA THR A 50 -9.70 -2.01 -1.45
C THR A 50 -9.31 -1.84 -2.90
N ASP A 51 -8.54 -2.76 -3.48
CA ASP A 51 -8.18 -2.67 -4.90
C ASP A 51 -9.40 -2.82 -5.83
N ALA A 52 -10.46 -3.45 -5.36
CA ALA A 52 -11.69 -3.61 -6.13
C ALA A 52 -12.33 -2.28 -6.53
N TYR A 53 -12.00 -1.19 -5.84
CA TYR A 53 -12.48 0.14 -6.17
C TYR A 53 -11.70 0.79 -7.32
N PHE A 54 -10.69 0.12 -7.84
CA PHE A 54 -9.84 0.61 -8.95
C PHE A 54 -9.76 -0.46 -10.04
N PRO A 55 -10.89 -0.78 -10.70
CA PRO A 55 -10.95 -1.88 -11.68
C PRO A 55 -10.09 -1.66 -12.91
N GLU A 56 -9.68 -0.42 -13.19
CA GLU A 56 -8.75 -0.10 -14.28
C GLU A 56 -7.35 -0.67 -14.05
N TYR A 57 -7.01 -1.00 -12.81
CA TYR A 57 -5.75 -1.63 -12.44
C TYR A 57 -6.04 -3.09 -12.05
N SER A 58 -6.40 -3.90 -13.03
CA SER A 58 -6.81 -5.28 -12.78
C SER A 58 -5.76 -6.07 -12.00
N ASP A 59 -6.22 -7.02 -11.22
CA ASP A 59 -5.42 -8.01 -10.49
C ASP A 59 -4.62 -7.48 -9.30
N GLY A 60 -4.82 -6.21 -8.90
CA GLY A 60 -4.17 -5.68 -7.71
C GLY A 60 -2.66 -5.85 -7.70
N THR A 61 -1.99 -5.38 -8.74
CA THR A 61 -0.53 -5.48 -8.84
C THR A 61 0.17 -4.37 -8.07
N GLN A 62 1.45 -4.59 -7.74
CA GLN A 62 2.35 -3.58 -7.22
C GLN A 62 1.80 -2.88 -5.96
N CYS A 63 1.92 -1.56 -5.92
CA CYS A 63 1.51 -0.77 -4.76
C CYS A 63 0.03 -0.97 -4.39
N LEU A 64 -0.84 -1.08 -5.38
CA LEU A 64 -2.28 -1.26 -5.14
C LEU A 64 -2.56 -2.60 -4.46
N GLY A 65 -2.01 -3.68 -4.98
CA GLY A 65 -2.17 -5.01 -4.39
C GLY A 65 -1.56 -5.11 -3.00
N TYR A 66 -0.40 -4.50 -2.80
CA TYR A 66 0.27 -4.51 -1.50
C TYR A 66 -0.56 -3.80 -0.43
N ALA A 67 -1.05 -2.60 -0.74
CA ALA A 67 -1.88 -1.86 0.21
C ALA A 67 -3.19 -2.60 0.52
N SER A 68 -3.79 -3.21 -0.50
CA SER A 68 -5.01 -4.01 -0.33
C SER A 68 -4.77 -5.24 0.55
N LEU A 69 -3.65 -5.92 0.33
CA LEU A 69 -3.24 -7.08 1.13
C LEU A 69 -3.10 -6.71 2.61
N LEU A 70 -2.35 -5.66 2.90
CA LEU A 70 -2.14 -5.23 4.29
C LEU A 70 -3.45 -4.78 4.93
N SER A 71 -4.32 -4.12 4.18
CA SER A 71 -5.65 -3.74 4.66
C SER A 71 -6.45 -4.98 5.07
N ASP A 72 -6.49 -6.00 4.23
CA ASP A 72 -7.19 -7.25 4.54
C ASP A 72 -6.55 -7.99 5.72
N LEU A 73 -5.23 -7.98 5.83
CA LEU A 73 -4.54 -8.63 6.95
C LEU A 73 -4.83 -7.94 8.28
N LEU A 74 -5.04 -6.63 8.27
CA LEU A 74 -5.35 -5.87 9.48
C LEU A 74 -6.82 -5.98 9.90
N PHE A 75 -7.74 -5.98 8.93
CA PHE A 75 -9.17 -5.87 9.21
C PHE A 75 -9.97 -7.12 8.87
N GLY A 76 -9.36 -8.08 8.20
CA GLY A 76 -10.06 -9.24 7.65
C GLY A 76 -10.67 -8.95 6.29
N THR A 77 -10.93 -9.99 5.52
CA THR A 77 -11.42 -9.87 4.14
C THR A 77 -12.88 -9.44 4.06
N GLU A 78 -13.63 -9.52 5.17
CA GLU A 78 -15.05 -9.23 5.19
C GLU A 78 -15.40 -7.80 5.62
N ALA A 79 -14.46 -7.09 6.26
CA ALA A 79 -14.73 -5.73 6.73
C ALA A 79 -15.06 -4.81 5.54
N PRO A 80 -16.16 -4.05 5.61
CA PRO A 80 -16.57 -3.18 4.50
C PRO A 80 -15.60 -2.03 4.28
N VAL A 81 -15.67 -1.42 3.10
CA VAL A 81 -14.86 -0.25 2.73
C VAL A 81 -15.75 0.97 2.64
N THR A 82 -15.31 2.07 3.24
CA THR A 82 -15.90 3.40 3.04
C THR A 82 -14.83 4.32 2.47
N ILE A 83 -15.19 5.11 1.46
CA ILE A 83 -14.28 6.06 0.83
C ILE A 83 -14.62 7.46 1.32
N HIS A 84 -13.59 8.23 1.70
CA HIS A 84 -13.75 9.63 2.07
C HIS A 84 -12.52 10.45 1.66
N TYR A 85 -12.63 11.76 1.81
CA TYR A 85 -11.60 12.70 1.38
C TYR A 85 -11.14 13.61 2.52
N ASP A 86 -11.51 13.27 3.76
CA ASP A 86 -11.23 14.09 4.94
C ASP A 86 -9.95 13.61 5.62
N PHE A 87 -8.87 14.35 5.42
CA PHE A 87 -7.56 14.02 5.97
C PHE A 87 -7.55 13.98 7.50
N ASP A 88 -8.40 14.78 8.15
CA ASP A 88 -8.52 14.77 9.61
C ASP A 88 -9.09 13.46 10.16
N ARG A 89 -9.71 12.66 9.30
CA ARG A 89 -10.30 11.39 9.69
C ARG A 89 -9.44 10.18 9.33
N VAL A 90 -8.24 10.40 8.79
CA VAL A 90 -7.33 9.29 8.44
C VAL A 90 -6.88 8.58 9.70
N ARG A 91 -6.88 7.25 9.66
CA ARG A 91 -6.48 6.40 10.78
C ARG A 91 -5.46 5.35 10.31
N VAL A 92 -4.72 4.83 11.27
CA VAL A 92 -3.78 3.72 11.02
C VAL A 92 -4.52 2.55 10.38
N GLY A 93 -3.97 2.02 9.29
CA GLY A 93 -4.60 0.94 8.53
C GLY A 93 -5.40 1.40 7.32
N ASP A 94 -5.65 2.70 7.18
CA ASP A 94 -6.33 3.22 5.99
C ASP A 94 -5.43 3.10 4.76
N HIS A 95 -6.07 2.77 3.63
CA HIS A 95 -5.43 2.73 2.31
C HIS A 95 -5.66 4.08 1.65
N ILE A 96 -4.59 4.78 1.30
CA ILE A 96 -4.68 6.04 0.58
C ILE A 96 -4.25 5.83 -0.87
N ARG A 97 -5.12 6.19 -1.80
CA ARG A 97 -4.80 6.20 -3.23
C ARG A 97 -4.41 7.60 -3.64
N LEU A 98 -3.15 7.78 -4.02
CA LEU A 98 -2.60 9.03 -4.55
C LEU A 98 -2.92 9.06 -6.05
N ILE A 99 -4.03 9.70 -6.41
CA ILE A 99 -4.62 9.56 -7.75
C ILE A 99 -3.68 10.08 -8.83
N ASP A 100 -3.12 11.26 -8.66
CA ASP A 100 -2.24 11.87 -9.67
C ASP A 100 -0.94 11.10 -9.87
N LEU A 101 -0.51 10.34 -8.86
CA LEU A 101 0.71 9.54 -8.91
C LEU A 101 0.44 8.09 -9.28
N GLU A 102 -0.83 7.68 -9.39
CA GLU A 102 -1.22 6.29 -9.59
C GLU A 102 -0.53 5.36 -8.59
N HIS A 103 -0.52 5.77 -7.32
CA HIS A 103 0.21 5.10 -6.26
C HIS A 103 -0.67 4.88 -5.04
N SER A 104 -0.49 3.75 -4.38
CA SER A 104 -1.21 3.38 -3.17
C SER A 104 -0.26 3.22 -2.00
N VAL A 105 -0.69 3.67 -0.83
CA VAL A 105 0.05 3.53 0.42
C VAL A 105 -0.89 3.07 1.53
N LEU A 106 -0.33 2.46 2.58
CA LEU A 106 -1.09 2.10 3.77
C LEU A 106 -0.57 2.90 4.96
N VAL A 107 -1.48 3.52 5.70
CA VAL A 107 -1.14 4.38 6.84
C VAL A 107 -0.66 3.53 8.03
N THR A 108 0.51 3.87 8.56
CA THR A 108 1.10 3.18 9.70
C THR A 108 1.15 4.04 10.95
N GLU A 109 1.09 5.36 10.79
CA GLU A 109 1.10 6.32 11.89
C GLU A 109 0.39 7.59 11.46
N THR A 110 -0.28 8.24 12.40
CA THR A 110 -0.85 9.57 12.20
C THR A 110 -0.30 10.51 13.27
N GLY A 111 -0.14 11.79 12.92
CA GLY A 111 0.35 12.78 13.86
C GLY A 111 0.04 14.19 13.42
N THR A 112 0.51 15.15 14.22
CA THR A 112 0.29 16.58 14.00
C THR A 112 1.66 17.27 13.97
N GLN A 113 1.86 18.12 12.97
CA GLN A 113 3.07 18.92 12.85
C GLN A 113 3.03 20.12 13.82
N ALA A 114 4.15 20.83 13.95
CA ALA A 114 4.25 21.97 14.85
C ALA A 114 3.28 23.12 14.49
N ASP A 115 2.93 23.24 13.20
CA ASP A 115 2.01 24.26 12.70
C ASP A 115 0.52 23.85 12.84
N GLY A 116 0.23 22.69 13.42
CA GLY A 116 -1.12 22.18 13.60
C GLY A 116 -1.65 21.35 12.45
N SER A 117 -0.98 21.31 11.30
CA SER A 117 -1.37 20.46 10.18
C SER A 117 -1.05 19.01 10.49
N ARG A 118 -1.75 18.10 9.82
CA ARG A 118 -1.59 16.67 10.05
C ARG A 118 -0.57 16.04 9.07
N TYR A 119 -0.01 14.92 9.51
CA TYR A 119 0.80 14.06 8.65
C TYR A 119 0.42 12.61 8.87
N VAL A 120 0.80 11.76 7.92
CA VAL A 120 0.77 10.31 8.07
C VAL A 120 2.14 9.75 7.77
N ARG A 121 2.47 8.61 8.36
CA ARG A 121 3.55 7.75 7.88
C ARG A 121 2.95 6.53 7.25
N VAL A 122 3.63 5.98 6.25
CA VAL A 122 3.05 4.93 5.42
C VAL A 122 4.03 3.80 5.17
N THR A 123 3.47 2.65 4.77
CA THR A 123 4.21 1.57 4.11
C THR A 123 3.72 1.44 2.68
N GLU A 124 4.61 1.07 1.79
CA GLU A 124 4.35 1.04 0.35
C GLU A 124 5.33 0.13 -0.37
N VAL A 125 4.99 -0.28 -1.57
CA VAL A 125 5.94 -0.92 -2.49
C VAL A 125 5.95 -0.15 -3.80
N ASN A 126 7.04 -0.29 -4.56
CA ASN A 126 7.17 0.30 -5.90
C ASN A 126 7.10 1.84 -5.91
N ALA A 127 7.53 2.49 -4.83
CA ALA A 127 7.56 3.96 -4.77
C ALA A 127 8.54 4.56 -5.80
N ASP A 128 9.54 3.78 -6.22
CA ASP A 128 10.52 4.19 -7.23
C ASP A 128 10.06 3.89 -8.67
N TYR A 129 8.92 3.21 -8.84
CA TYR A 129 8.38 2.75 -10.13
C TYR A 129 9.32 1.80 -10.90
N GLU A 130 10.39 1.34 -10.27
CA GLU A 130 11.39 0.47 -10.91
C GLU A 130 11.43 -0.93 -10.32
N SER A 131 11.02 -1.07 -9.06
CA SER A 131 11.06 -2.33 -8.35
C SER A 131 9.94 -2.41 -7.33
N CYS A 132 9.62 -3.62 -6.88
CA CYS A 132 8.62 -3.84 -5.84
C CYS A 132 9.22 -3.68 -4.44
N LYS A 133 10.08 -2.72 -4.24
CA LYS A 133 10.77 -2.50 -2.97
C LYS A 133 9.81 -2.08 -1.89
N ILE A 134 9.85 -2.77 -0.77
CA ILE A 134 9.04 -2.48 0.41
C ILE A 134 9.70 -1.34 1.19
N ALA A 135 8.92 -0.32 1.52
CA ALA A 135 9.39 0.80 2.32
C ALA A 135 8.43 1.07 3.47
N TRP A 136 8.97 1.39 4.63
CA TRP A 136 8.24 1.80 5.83
C TRP A 136 8.74 3.14 6.29
N GLY A 137 7.83 4.03 6.65
CA GLY A 137 8.18 5.25 7.38
C GLY A 137 8.22 6.54 6.59
N ARG A 138 7.87 6.52 5.30
CA ARG A 138 7.77 7.79 4.56
C ARG A 138 6.68 8.65 5.17
N THR A 139 6.99 9.93 5.39
CA THR A 139 6.02 10.90 5.89
C THR A 139 5.36 11.62 4.73
N ILE A 140 4.02 11.69 4.76
CA ILE A 140 3.23 12.44 3.79
C ILE A 140 2.42 13.47 4.57
N THR A 141 2.56 14.74 4.20
CA THR A 141 1.86 15.84 4.88
C THR A 141 0.50 16.08 4.25
N GLU A 142 -0.38 16.74 5.00
CA GLU A 142 -1.71 17.11 4.53
C GLU A 142 -1.64 17.93 3.24
N ASP A 143 -0.69 18.84 3.13
CA ASP A 143 -0.51 19.68 1.95
C ASP A 143 -0.19 18.86 0.69
N GLU A 144 0.56 17.77 0.84
CA GLU A 144 0.92 16.90 -0.28
C GLU A 144 -0.26 16.08 -0.79
N LEU A 145 -1.29 15.88 0.05
CA LEU A 145 -2.45 15.04 -0.29
C LEU A 145 -3.67 15.83 -0.73
N TYR A 146 -3.69 17.13 -0.49
CA TYR A 146 -4.89 17.94 -0.70
C TYR A 146 -5.36 17.87 -2.17
N GLY A 147 -6.60 17.42 -2.33
CA GLY A 147 -7.26 17.35 -3.64
C GLY A 147 -6.83 16.19 -4.54
N THR A 148 -5.87 15.37 -4.13
CA THR A 148 -5.31 14.30 -4.98
C THR A 148 -5.37 12.91 -4.37
N ALA A 149 -6.07 12.73 -3.26
CA ALA A 149 -6.09 11.44 -2.56
C ALA A 149 -7.51 10.96 -2.26
N GLU A 150 -7.73 9.67 -2.43
CA GLU A 150 -8.91 8.97 -1.92
C GLU A 150 -8.48 8.14 -0.72
N ILE A 151 -9.25 8.20 0.36
CA ILE A 151 -8.97 7.48 1.60
C ILE A 151 -9.99 6.35 1.72
N LEU A 152 -9.49 5.11 1.73
CA LEU A 152 -10.32 3.91 1.83
C LEU A 152 -10.14 3.35 3.24
N THR A 153 -11.18 3.46 4.06
CA THR A 153 -11.15 3.01 5.44
C THR A 153 -11.97 1.75 5.64
N ARG A 154 -11.49 0.89 6.53
CA ARG A 154 -12.17 -0.34 6.94
C ARG A 154 -12.81 -0.19 8.33
N TYR A 155 -12.70 0.96 8.94
CA TYR A 155 -13.41 1.24 10.19
C TYR A 155 -14.89 1.46 9.90
N GLY A 156 -15.74 0.96 10.77
CA GLY A 156 -17.18 0.86 10.50
C GLY A 156 -18.01 2.13 10.76
N ASP A 157 -17.40 3.28 10.81
CA ASP A 157 -18.10 4.55 11.08
C ASP A 157 -18.15 5.50 9.90
#